data_d778f584792ef5957bd6e59d33e37a5c
#
_entry.id   d778f584792ef5957bd6e59d33e37a5c
#
_cell.length_a   1.000
_cell.length_b   1.000
_cell.length_c   1.000
_cell.angle_alpha   90.00
_cell.angle_beta   90.00
_cell.angle_gamma   90.00
#
_symmetry.space_group_name_H-M   'P 1'
#
loop_
_entity.id
_entity.type
_entity.pdbx_description
1 polymer ?
#
loop_
_entity_poly.entity_id
_entity_poly.type
_entity_poly.pdbx_seq_one_letter_code
_entity_poly.pdbx_strand_id
1 'polypeptide(L)'
;MPRPIPTRQYEVVLDVVARHPEGVGIEQIDASLHEVATKRTLQRWLNDLISQGYLRRERAGRATRYRLATLVTAAGSVKLEVRTTGRDGLRVPLTAEAESFQAHVLQPLSQRNPVGYNLAFLDGYRPNRTFYLPESIRAELKAQGSVIDAHEPAGTYARQIASRLLIDLSWNSSRLEGNTYSLLETEHLLSVGEAAEGKDALEAQMILNHKEAIEFLLAGAEDIQFNRYTIQNLHALLSENLLPDPGASGRLRTIAVGIGQTSFTPLDGPQRIAECFDRVLLTAAAIEDPFEQAFFAMVHLPYLQPFEDVNKRVSRL
;
A
#
# COMPACT_ATOMS: atom_id res chain seq x y z
N MET A 1 -5.09 25.26 -2.64
CA MET A 1 -6.19 24.33 -2.91
C MET A 1 -5.59 23.02 -3.42
N PRO A 2 -5.90 21.86 -2.84
CA PRO A 2 -5.43 20.58 -3.36
C PRO A 2 -5.98 20.39 -4.78
N ARG A 3 -5.16 19.88 -5.69
CA ARG A 3 -5.56 19.61 -7.07
C ARG A 3 -6.54 18.44 -7.07
N PRO A 4 -7.68 18.49 -7.79
CA PRO A 4 -8.59 17.37 -7.88
C PRO A 4 -7.90 16.17 -8.55
N ILE A 5 -8.15 14.98 -7.99
CA ILE A 5 -7.67 13.70 -8.52
C ILE A 5 -8.40 13.45 -9.84
N PRO A 6 -7.74 12.90 -10.88
CA PRO A 6 -8.39 12.58 -12.15
C PRO A 6 -9.55 11.61 -11.93
N THR A 7 -10.72 11.94 -12.45
CA THR A 7 -11.84 11.02 -12.50
C THR A 7 -11.56 9.88 -13.49
N ARG A 8 -12.30 8.76 -13.42
CA ARG A 8 -12.21 7.63 -14.36
C ARG A 8 -12.16 8.06 -15.84
N GLN A 9 -12.79 9.18 -16.16
CA GLN A 9 -12.79 9.79 -17.50
C GLN A 9 -11.40 10.30 -17.91
N TYR A 10 -10.60 10.80 -16.96
CA TYR A 10 -9.24 11.25 -17.20
C TYR A 10 -8.25 10.07 -17.28
N GLU A 11 -8.49 9.00 -16.53
CA GLU A 11 -7.66 7.78 -16.58
C GLU A 11 -7.65 7.17 -17.99
N VAL A 12 -8.82 7.11 -18.64
CA VAL A 12 -8.93 6.61 -20.01
C VAL A 12 -8.12 7.45 -20.99
N VAL A 13 -8.11 8.79 -20.83
CA VAL A 13 -7.29 9.69 -21.66
C VAL A 13 -5.81 9.49 -21.35
N LEU A 14 -5.42 9.38 -20.08
CA LEU A 14 -4.03 9.14 -19.67
C LEU A 14 -3.50 7.81 -20.21
N ASP A 15 -4.33 6.75 -20.20
CA ASP A 15 -3.97 5.44 -20.74
C ASP A 15 -3.71 5.49 -22.26
N VAL A 16 -4.55 6.20 -23.02
CA VAL A 16 -4.31 6.41 -24.47
C VAL A 16 -3.02 7.18 -24.70
N VAL A 17 -2.74 8.23 -23.93
CA VAL A 17 -1.51 9.03 -24.09
C VAL A 17 -0.28 8.23 -23.67
N ALA A 18 -0.37 7.38 -22.64
CA ALA A 18 0.71 6.52 -22.16
C ALA A 18 1.19 5.52 -23.20
N ARG A 19 0.29 5.03 -24.06
CA ARG A 19 0.61 4.10 -25.15
C ARG A 19 1.41 4.76 -26.30
N HIS A 20 1.54 6.10 -26.28
CA HIS A 20 2.22 6.86 -27.34
C HIS A 20 3.35 7.72 -26.74
N PRO A 21 4.48 7.13 -26.38
CA PRO A 21 5.59 7.85 -25.74
C PRO A 21 6.17 8.98 -26.62
N GLU A 22 6.00 8.86 -27.95
CA GLU A 22 6.38 9.91 -28.94
C GLU A 22 5.39 11.07 -29.00
N GLY A 23 4.32 11.00 -28.20
CA GLY A 23 3.26 11.98 -28.20
C GLY A 23 2.14 11.69 -29.19
N VAL A 24 0.91 11.92 -28.78
CA VAL A 24 -0.32 11.60 -29.51
C VAL A 24 -1.09 12.87 -29.85
N GLY A 25 -1.64 12.96 -31.06
CA GLY A 25 -2.51 14.05 -31.47
C GLY A 25 -3.96 13.86 -31.03
N ILE A 26 -4.72 14.95 -30.95
CA ILE A 26 -6.13 14.91 -30.51
C ILE A 26 -7.00 14.02 -31.39
N GLU A 27 -6.72 13.94 -32.69
CA GLU A 27 -7.47 13.10 -33.64
C GLU A 27 -7.30 11.60 -33.31
N GLN A 28 -6.11 11.18 -32.87
CA GLN A 28 -5.83 9.81 -32.49
C GLN A 28 -6.48 9.46 -31.14
N ILE A 29 -6.48 10.43 -30.21
CA ILE A 29 -7.17 10.27 -28.92
C ILE A 29 -8.69 10.16 -29.16
N ASP A 30 -9.25 11.03 -30.00
CA ASP A 30 -10.66 11.03 -30.38
C ASP A 30 -11.06 9.73 -31.03
N ALA A 31 -10.27 9.22 -31.98
CA ALA A 31 -10.52 7.93 -32.62
C ALA A 31 -10.53 6.75 -31.62
N SER A 32 -9.71 6.83 -30.55
CA SER A 32 -9.64 5.80 -29.51
C SER A 32 -10.77 5.90 -28.48
N LEU A 33 -11.40 7.08 -28.34
CA LEU A 33 -12.35 7.40 -27.27
C LEU A 33 -13.70 7.93 -27.80
N HIS A 34 -13.99 7.80 -29.08
CA HIS A 34 -15.21 8.34 -29.71
C HIS A 34 -16.52 7.82 -29.10
N GLU A 35 -16.51 6.60 -28.51
CA GLU A 35 -17.65 6.03 -27.79
C GLU A 35 -17.79 6.57 -26.35
N VAL A 36 -16.74 7.16 -25.80
CA VAL A 36 -16.67 7.60 -24.40
C VAL A 36 -16.92 9.11 -24.26
N ALA A 37 -16.44 9.91 -25.19
CA ALA A 37 -16.56 11.37 -25.11
C ALA A 37 -16.54 12.04 -26.48
N THR A 38 -17.21 13.21 -26.58
CA THR A 38 -17.11 14.05 -27.78
C THR A 38 -15.77 14.77 -27.82
N LYS A 39 -15.28 15.13 -29.01
CA LYS A 39 -14.03 15.87 -29.21
C LYS A 39 -13.94 17.15 -28.38
N ARG A 40 -15.04 17.85 -28.19
CA ARG A 40 -15.12 19.05 -27.32
C ARG A 40 -14.90 18.69 -25.85
N THR A 41 -15.45 17.59 -25.40
CA THR A 41 -15.25 17.05 -24.04
C THR A 41 -13.80 16.62 -23.85
N LEU A 42 -13.22 15.92 -24.81
CA LEU A 42 -11.80 15.51 -24.79
C LEU A 42 -10.86 16.72 -24.74
N GLN A 43 -11.13 17.79 -25.48
CA GLN A 43 -10.35 19.02 -25.39
C GLN A 43 -10.37 19.63 -23.99
N ARG A 44 -11.53 19.65 -23.34
CA ARG A 44 -11.63 20.11 -21.95
C ARG A 44 -10.84 19.25 -21.02
N TRP A 45 -10.98 17.91 -21.09
CA TRP A 45 -10.22 16.97 -20.24
C TRP A 45 -8.71 17.09 -20.45
N LEU A 46 -8.25 17.23 -21.68
CA LEU A 46 -6.81 17.41 -21.99
C LEU A 46 -6.29 18.73 -21.39
N ASN A 47 -7.06 19.81 -21.45
CA ASN A 47 -6.66 21.08 -20.84
C ASN A 47 -6.63 20.99 -19.32
N ASP A 48 -7.60 20.31 -18.69
CA ASP A 48 -7.64 20.08 -17.26
C ASP A 48 -6.42 19.23 -16.81
N LEU A 49 -6.10 18.14 -17.54
CA LEU A 49 -4.93 17.30 -17.27
C LEU A 49 -3.60 18.06 -17.45
N ILE A 50 -3.52 19.00 -18.39
CA ILE A 50 -2.36 19.89 -18.53
C ILE A 50 -2.26 20.84 -17.36
N SER A 51 -3.39 21.49 -16.98
CA SER A 51 -3.42 22.44 -15.84
C SER A 51 -3.06 21.77 -14.52
N GLN A 52 -3.39 20.49 -14.38
CA GLN A 52 -3.08 19.65 -13.21
C GLN A 52 -1.67 19.06 -13.27
N GLY A 53 -0.95 19.23 -14.39
CA GLY A 53 0.43 18.76 -14.56
C GLY A 53 0.58 17.27 -14.83
N TYR A 54 -0.47 16.57 -15.26
CA TYR A 54 -0.40 15.17 -15.71
C TYR A 54 0.06 15.03 -17.14
N LEU A 55 -0.31 16.00 -17.99
CA LEU A 55 0.10 16.05 -19.40
C LEU A 55 0.88 17.33 -19.70
N ARG A 56 1.76 17.26 -20.66
CA ARG A 56 2.37 18.42 -21.31
C ARG A 56 1.97 18.46 -22.78
N ARG A 57 1.79 19.66 -23.28
CA ARG A 57 1.50 19.93 -24.68
C ARG A 57 2.79 20.34 -25.38
N GLU A 58 3.16 19.62 -26.43
CA GLU A 58 4.28 19.95 -27.31
C GLU A 58 3.73 20.49 -28.62
N ARG A 59 4.26 21.65 -29.03
CA ARG A 59 3.84 22.42 -30.21
C ARG A 59 2.44 23.06 -30.06
N ALA A 60 2.12 23.97 -30.99
CA ALA A 60 0.84 24.65 -31.05
C ALA A 60 0.19 24.50 -32.43
N GLY A 61 -1.15 24.64 -32.50
CA GLY A 61 -1.90 24.53 -33.73
C GLY A 61 -2.17 23.08 -34.17
N ARG A 62 -2.24 22.84 -35.49
CA ARG A 62 -2.61 21.53 -36.06
C ARG A 62 -1.61 20.40 -35.74
N ALA A 63 -0.39 20.71 -35.32
CA ALA A 63 0.66 19.76 -34.96
C ALA A 63 0.78 19.53 -33.43
N THR A 64 -0.23 19.90 -32.66
CA THR A 64 -0.26 19.72 -31.19
C THR A 64 -0.19 18.24 -30.86
N ARG A 65 0.78 17.87 -29.98
CA ARG A 65 0.90 16.53 -29.39
C ARG A 65 0.85 16.61 -27.89
N TYR A 66 0.24 15.61 -27.29
CA TYR A 66 0.10 15.44 -25.85
C TYR A 66 1.01 14.30 -25.41
N ARG A 67 1.75 14.52 -24.33
CA ARG A 67 2.61 13.53 -23.66
C ARG A 67 2.36 13.54 -22.17
N LEU A 68 2.65 12.44 -21.51
CA LEU A 68 2.69 12.43 -20.05
C LEU A 68 3.76 13.42 -19.55
N ALA A 69 3.43 14.20 -18.56
CA ALA A 69 4.38 15.10 -17.93
C ALA A 69 5.37 14.27 -17.11
N THR A 70 6.63 14.32 -17.48
CA THR A 70 7.72 13.72 -16.69
C THR A 70 7.91 14.60 -15.45
N LEU A 71 7.69 14.08 -14.27
CA LEU A 71 8.12 14.73 -13.04
C LEU A 71 9.65 14.73 -13.02
N VAL A 72 10.23 15.86 -13.33
CA VAL A 72 11.67 16.08 -13.15
C VAL A 72 11.89 16.37 -11.68
N THR A 73 12.32 15.37 -10.94
CA THR A 73 12.99 15.61 -9.66
C THR A 73 14.42 16.05 -9.92
N ALA A 74 14.93 16.99 -9.13
CA ALA A 74 16.23 17.64 -9.30
C ALA A 74 17.46 16.74 -9.08
N ALA A 75 17.34 15.45 -9.20
CA ALA A 75 18.40 14.46 -9.14
C ALA A 75 18.19 13.40 -10.22
N GLY A 76 18.94 13.51 -11.29
CA GLY A 76 19.25 12.48 -12.29
C GLY A 76 18.04 11.74 -12.90
N SER A 77 17.88 11.88 -14.22
CA SER A 77 16.84 11.21 -15.01
C SER A 77 16.84 9.68 -14.82
N VAL A 78 15.92 9.17 -14.03
CA VAL A 78 15.51 7.78 -14.11
C VAL A 78 14.40 7.70 -15.16
N LYS A 79 14.69 7.10 -16.32
CA LYS A 79 13.67 6.72 -17.30
C LYS A 79 12.78 5.66 -16.68
N LEU A 80 11.62 6.06 -16.16
CA LEU A 80 10.55 5.10 -15.88
C LEU A 80 9.93 4.69 -17.23
N GLU A 81 10.35 3.57 -17.78
CA GLU A 81 9.60 2.89 -18.82
C GLU A 81 8.39 2.22 -18.19
N VAL A 82 7.24 2.90 -18.26
CA VAL A 82 5.95 2.27 -17.93
C VAL A 82 5.61 1.32 -19.09
N ARG A 83 5.96 0.06 -18.95
CA ARG A 83 5.44 -1.01 -19.82
C ARG A 83 4.10 -1.47 -19.23
N THR A 84 3.01 -0.97 -19.78
CA THR A 84 1.67 -1.52 -19.56
C THR A 84 1.50 -2.77 -20.42
N THR A 85 1.69 -3.93 -19.82
CA THR A 85 1.14 -5.18 -20.37
C THR A 85 -0.03 -5.58 -19.48
N GLY A 86 -1.16 -5.90 -20.08
CA GLY A 86 -2.44 -6.14 -19.41
C GLY A 86 -2.36 -7.14 -18.23
N ARG A 87 -3.10 -6.83 -17.16
CA ARG A 87 -3.21 -7.50 -15.86
C ARG A 87 -2.03 -7.37 -14.89
N ASP A 88 -0.89 -6.84 -15.29
CA ASP A 88 0.25 -6.68 -14.38
C ASP A 88 0.37 -5.20 -13.96
N GLY A 89 0.16 -4.95 -12.66
CA GLY A 89 0.49 -3.69 -12.03
C GLY A 89 1.97 -3.32 -12.20
N LEU A 90 2.36 -2.15 -11.73
CA LEU A 90 3.71 -1.62 -11.70
C LEU A 90 4.75 -2.74 -11.43
N ARG A 91 5.53 -3.12 -12.44
CA ARG A 91 6.65 -4.03 -12.24
C ARG A 91 7.79 -3.26 -11.58
N VAL A 92 8.00 -3.54 -10.30
CA VAL A 92 9.22 -3.13 -9.62
C VAL A 92 10.40 -3.91 -10.26
N PRO A 93 11.49 -3.24 -10.70
CA PRO A 93 12.66 -3.95 -11.20
C PRO A 93 13.20 -4.89 -10.12
N LEU A 94 13.37 -6.14 -10.47
CA LEU A 94 13.90 -7.16 -9.54
C LEU A 94 15.39 -7.38 -9.81
N THR A 95 16.13 -7.72 -8.76
CA THR A 95 17.48 -8.27 -8.91
C THR A 95 17.40 -9.71 -9.45
N ALA A 96 18.47 -10.22 -10.03
CA ALA A 96 18.52 -11.62 -10.52
C ALA A 96 18.21 -12.64 -9.39
N GLU A 97 18.62 -12.34 -8.16
CA GLU A 97 18.29 -13.15 -6.98
C GLU A 97 16.79 -13.10 -6.67
N ALA A 98 16.19 -11.91 -6.69
CA ALA A 98 14.75 -11.72 -6.47
C ALA A 98 13.91 -12.39 -7.56
N GLU A 99 14.37 -12.37 -8.83
CA GLU A 99 13.73 -13.11 -9.93
C GLU A 99 13.78 -14.63 -9.70
N SER A 100 14.89 -15.16 -9.16
CA SER A 100 15.02 -16.55 -8.80
C SER A 100 14.04 -16.96 -7.70
N PHE A 101 13.91 -16.14 -6.64
CA PHE A 101 12.91 -16.36 -5.60
C PHE A 101 11.49 -16.28 -6.14
N GLN A 102 11.19 -15.29 -6.98
CA GLN A 102 9.89 -15.18 -7.62
C GLN A 102 9.55 -16.42 -8.46
N ALA A 103 10.49 -16.91 -9.26
CA ALA A 103 10.32 -18.11 -10.06
C ALA A 103 10.03 -19.35 -9.17
N HIS A 104 10.69 -19.45 -8.01
CA HIS A 104 10.44 -20.52 -7.04
C HIS A 104 9.04 -20.44 -6.43
N VAL A 105 8.61 -19.26 -5.96
CA VAL A 105 7.28 -19.10 -5.34
C VAL A 105 6.13 -19.15 -6.34
N LEU A 106 6.37 -18.98 -7.63
CA LEU A 106 5.37 -19.13 -8.69
C LEU A 106 5.23 -20.58 -9.19
N GLN A 107 6.07 -21.51 -8.74
CA GLN A 107 5.91 -22.92 -9.09
C GLN A 107 4.57 -23.48 -8.55
N PRO A 108 3.98 -24.49 -9.20
CA PRO A 108 2.85 -25.22 -8.64
C PRO A 108 3.12 -25.72 -7.22
N LEU A 109 2.11 -25.71 -6.35
CA LEU A 109 2.25 -26.13 -4.95
C LEU A 109 2.89 -27.54 -4.80
N SER A 110 2.57 -28.45 -5.70
CA SER A 110 3.11 -29.81 -5.72
C SER A 110 4.63 -29.89 -5.97
N GLN A 111 5.22 -28.80 -6.47
CA GLN A 111 6.66 -28.72 -6.76
C GLN A 111 7.43 -27.90 -5.70
N ARG A 112 6.71 -27.27 -4.76
CA ARG A 112 7.32 -26.50 -3.66
C ARG A 112 7.50 -27.37 -2.43
N ASN A 113 8.69 -27.32 -1.84
CA ASN A 113 8.95 -28.02 -0.58
C ASN A 113 8.14 -27.38 0.54
N PRO A 114 7.47 -28.17 1.41
CA PRO A 114 6.86 -27.67 2.62
C PRO A 114 7.90 -27.01 3.53
N VAL A 115 7.60 -25.82 4.02
CA VAL A 115 8.47 -25.09 4.95
C VAL A 115 7.66 -24.62 6.15
N GLY A 116 8.26 -24.62 7.33
CA GLY A 116 7.64 -24.14 8.57
C GLY A 116 8.27 -22.83 9.04
N TYR A 117 7.71 -22.29 10.13
CA TYR A 117 8.27 -21.13 10.79
C TYR A 117 9.69 -21.39 11.29
N ASN A 118 10.63 -20.57 10.86
CA ASN A 118 12.04 -20.65 11.26
C ASN A 118 12.34 -19.61 12.35
N LEU A 119 12.45 -20.08 13.59
CA LEU A 119 12.77 -19.22 14.73
C LEU A 119 14.16 -18.58 14.61
N ALA A 120 15.12 -19.27 13.98
CA ALA A 120 16.46 -18.73 13.79
C ALA A 120 16.48 -17.49 12.89
N PHE A 121 15.46 -17.30 12.05
CA PHE A 121 15.30 -16.07 11.26
C PHE A 121 15.03 -14.84 12.14
N LEU A 122 14.20 -14.99 13.17
CA LEU A 122 13.98 -13.94 14.17
C LEU A 122 15.22 -13.76 15.08
N ASP A 123 15.80 -14.86 15.56
CA ASP A 123 16.95 -14.85 16.48
C ASP A 123 18.23 -14.30 15.84
N GLY A 124 18.34 -14.43 14.53
CA GLY A 124 19.46 -13.89 13.76
C GLY A 124 19.42 -12.37 13.59
N TYR A 125 18.25 -11.73 13.77
CA TYR A 125 18.12 -10.29 13.66
C TYR A 125 18.58 -9.61 14.97
N ARG A 126 19.53 -8.68 14.84
CA ARG A 126 20.07 -7.89 15.96
C ARG A 126 19.76 -6.42 15.71
N PRO A 127 18.90 -5.78 16.52
CA PRO A 127 18.55 -4.37 16.38
C PRO A 127 19.79 -3.49 16.22
N ASN A 128 19.74 -2.55 15.30
CA ASN A 128 20.80 -1.55 15.02
C ASN A 128 22.15 -2.15 14.54
N ARG A 129 22.18 -3.45 14.23
CA ARG A 129 23.35 -4.16 13.66
C ARG A 129 22.98 -4.96 12.41
N THR A 130 21.82 -5.60 12.41
CA THR A 130 21.25 -6.28 11.24
C THR A 130 20.26 -5.33 10.59
N PHE A 131 20.29 -5.22 9.27
CA PHE A 131 19.37 -4.38 8.51
C PHE A 131 18.84 -5.16 7.32
N TYR A 132 17.53 -5.10 7.08
CA TYR A 132 16.89 -5.60 5.87
C TYR A 132 16.98 -4.59 4.74
N LEU A 133 16.83 -3.30 5.09
CA LEU A 133 16.97 -2.21 4.13
C LEU A 133 18.45 -1.83 3.98
N PRO A 134 18.98 -1.81 2.74
CA PRO A 134 20.33 -1.27 2.48
C PRO A 134 20.49 0.16 3.00
N GLU A 135 21.69 0.52 3.41
CA GLU A 135 22.00 1.86 3.93
C GLU A 135 21.61 2.97 2.95
N SER A 136 21.83 2.76 1.65
CA SER A 136 21.44 3.71 0.60
C SER A 136 19.93 3.97 0.58
N ILE A 137 19.12 2.93 0.77
CA ILE A 137 17.64 3.06 0.80
C ILE A 137 17.21 3.77 2.09
N ARG A 138 17.77 3.42 3.25
CA ARG A 138 17.47 4.10 4.52
C ARG A 138 17.83 5.58 4.47
N ALA A 139 19.00 5.92 3.90
CA ALA A 139 19.43 7.30 3.71
C ALA A 139 18.49 8.07 2.78
N GLU A 140 18.06 7.46 1.67
CA GLU A 140 17.10 8.06 0.73
C GLU A 140 15.73 8.31 1.40
N LEU A 141 15.19 7.30 2.09
CA LEU A 141 13.91 7.42 2.82
C LEU A 141 14.00 8.51 3.89
N LYS A 142 15.10 8.58 4.63
CA LYS A 142 15.34 9.62 5.62
C LYS A 142 15.39 11.01 4.98
N ALA A 143 16.07 11.16 3.85
CA ALA A 143 16.13 12.43 3.12
C ALA A 143 14.75 12.87 2.61
N GLN A 144 13.92 11.95 2.13
CA GLN A 144 12.56 12.22 1.69
C GLN A 144 11.61 12.53 2.86
N GLY A 145 11.81 11.88 4.01
CA GLY A 145 10.99 12.06 5.22
C GLY A 145 11.40 13.25 6.10
N SER A 146 12.59 13.85 5.87
CA SER A 146 13.13 14.93 6.71
C SER A 146 12.54 16.33 6.48
N VAL A 147 11.36 16.42 5.87
CA VAL A 147 10.60 17.68 5.71
C VAL A 147 10.00 18.16 7.04
N ILE A 148 10.17 17.40 8.10
CA ILE A 148 9.55 17.63 9.41
C ILE A 148 10.57 18.30 10.34
N ASP A 149 10.16 19.40 10.96
CA ASP A 149 10.91 19.99 12.07
C ASP A 149 10.96 18.99 13.23
N ALA A 150 12.19 18.59 13.62
CA ALA A 150 12.42 17.61 14.68
C ALA A 150 11.91 18.07 16.07
N HIS A 151 11.45 19.31 16.19
CA HIS A 151 10.89 19.89 17.42
C HIS A 151 9.37 19.78 17.53
N GLU A 152 8.69 19.34 16.45
CA GLU A 152 7.23 19.17 16.49
C GLU A 152 6.84 17.91 17.29
N PRO A 153 5.74 17.95 18.05
CA PRO A 153 5.21 16.78 18.75
C PRO A 153 4.93 15.61 17.81
N ALA A 154 5.07 14.39 18.30
CA ALA A 154 4.80 13.17 17.55
C ALA A 154 3.40 13.23 16.91
N GLY A 155 3.31 12.77 15.67
CA GLY A 155 2.07 12.75 14.91
C GLY A 155 1.59 14.09 14.33
N THR A 156 2.26 15.24 14.58
CA THR A 156 1.83 16.55 14.06
C THR A 156 1.71 16.54 12.54
N TYR A 157 2.73 16.09 11.84
CA TYR A 157 2.70 16.00 10.39
C TYR A 157 1.64 15.01 9.88
N ALA A 158 1.54 13.84 10.52
CA ALA A 158 0.53 12.85 10.17
C ALA A 158 -0.90 13.39 10.34
N ARG A 159 -1.16 14.18 11.39
CA ARG A 159 -2.46 14.87 11.56
C ARG A 159 -2.73 15.88 10.47
N GLN A 160 -1.71 16.60 9.99
CA GLN A 160 -1.87 17.58 8.89
C GLN A 160 -2.26 16.93 7.55
N ILE A 161 -1.79 15.72 7.30
CA ILE A 161 -2.10 14.96 6.08
C ILE A 161 -3.15 13.85 6.32
N ALA A 162 -3.73 13.78 7.52
CA ALA A 162 -4.56 12.67 7.98
C ALA A 162 -5.70 12.32 7.01
N SER A 163 -6.41 13.30 6.48
CA SER A 163 -7.53 13.05 5.54
C SER A 163 -7.09 12.32 4.29
N ARG A 164 -5.94 12.68 3.74
CA ARG A 164 -5.37 12.01 2.57
C ARG A 164 -4.82 10.63 2.94
N LEU A 165 -4.11 10.55 4.06
CA LEU A 165 -3.55 9.30 4.56
C LEU A 165 -4.66 8.26 4.82
N LEU A 166 -5.77 8.68 5.43
CA LEU A 166 -6.95 7.85 5.66
C LEU A 166 -7.48 7.24 4.36
N ILE A 167 -7.70 8.07 3.34
CA ILE A 167 -8.24 7.60 2.05
C ILE A 167 -7.25 6.67 1.37
N ASP A 168 -6.00 7.10 1.20
CA ASP A 168 -4.98 6.38 0.44
C ASP A 168 -4.64 5.02 1.09
N LEU A 169 -4.44 4.98 2.41
CA LEU A 169 -4.12 3.74 3.13
C LEU A 169 -5.32 2.79 3.21
N SER A 170 -6.51 3.30 3.54
CA SER A 170 -7.70 2.47 3.64
C SER A 170 -8.03 1.82 2.30
N TRP A 171 -7.97 2.59 1.21
CA TRP A 171 -8.19 2.07 -0.14
C TRP A 171 -7.13 1.05 -0.56
N ASN A 172 -5.84 1.44 -0.50
CA ASN A 172 -4.75 0.57 -0.98
C ASN A 172 -4.64 -0.71 -0.16
N SER A 173 -4.74 -0.62 1.17
CA SER A 173 -4.65 -1.79 2.04
C SER A 173 -5.82 -2.75 1.83
N SER A 174 -7.05 -2.22 1.70
CA SER A 174 -8.23 -3.03 1.41
C SER A 174 -8.18 -3.69 0.04
N ARG A 175 -7.71 -2.96 -0.98
CA ARG A 175 -7.54 -3.47 -2.34
C ARG A 175 -6.57 -4.65 -2.42
N LEU A 176 -5.50 -4.64 -1.62
CA LEU A 176 -4.57 -5.77 -1.53
C LEU A 176 -5.22 -7.04 -0.97
N GLU A 177 -6.32 -6.92 -0.24
CA GLU A 177 -7.12 -8.05 0.26
C GLU A 177 -8.29 -8.41 -0.67
N GLY A 178 -8.35 -7.82 -1.86
CA GLY A 178 -9.37 -8.12 -2.87
C GLY A 178 -10.61 -7.22 -2.82
N ASN A 179 -10.63 -6.17 -2.01
CA ASN A 179 -11.71 -5.19 -1.97
C ASN A 179 -11.87 -4.51 -3.34
N THR A 180 -13.11 -4.37 -3.79
CA THR A 180 -13.45 -3.89 -5.13
C THR A 180 -13.84 -2.40 -5.17
N TYR A 181 -13.82 -1.70 -4.04
CA TYR A 181 -14.06 -0.26 -3.98
C TYR A 181 -13.03 0.50 -4.82
N SER A 182 -13.50 1.47 -5.59
CA SER A 182 -12.64 2.47 -6.21
C SER A 182 -12.19 3.50 -5.17
N LEU A 183 -11.18 4.30 -5.51
CA LEU A 183 -10.71 5.39 -4.64
C LEU A 183 -11.84 6.40 -4.33
N LEU A 184 -12.67 6.73 -5.33
CA LEU A 184 -13.77 7.68 -5.17
C LEU A 184 -14.89 7.13 -4.29
N GLU A 185 -15.25 5.84 -4.44
CA GLU A 185 -16.23 5.19 -3.57
C GLU A 185 -15.71 5.09 -2.13
N THR A 186 -14.41 4.87 -1.95
CA THR A 186 -13.77 4.89 -0.63
C THR A 186 -13.82 6.28 -0.01
N GLU A 187 -13.50 7.33 -0.76
CA GLU A 187 -13.59 8.71 -0.30
C GLU A 187 -15.02 9.06 0.10
N HIS A 188 -16.02 8.68 -0.70
CA HIS A 188 -17.43 8.88 -0.41
C HIS A 188 -17.85 8.14 0.88
N LEU A 189 -17.50 6.87 1.00
CA LEU A 189 -17.78 6.08 2.22
C LEU A 189 -17.16 6.72 3.47
N LEU A 190 -15.91 7.16 3.39
CA LEU A 190 -15.19 7.76 4.53
C LEU A 190 -15.70 9.16 4.91
N SER A 191 -16.22 9.93 3.94
CA SER A 191 -16.68 11.31 4.15
C SER A 191 -18.17 11.40 4.49
N VAL A 192 -19.02 10.59 3.87
CA VAL A 192 -20.48 10.63 3.98
C VAL A 192 -21.03 9.49 4.83
N GLY A 193 -20.31 8.36 4.91
CA GLY A 193 -20.74 7.17 5.64
C GLY A 193 -21.66 6.25 4.84
N GLU A 194 -21.84 6.48 3.54
CA GLU A 194 -22.73 5.70 2.69
C GLU A 194 -21.94 4.67 1.89
N ALA A 195 -22.37 3.40 1.98
CA ALA A 195 -21.79 2.31 1.19
C ALA A 195 -22.15 2.47 -0.29
N ALA A 196 -21.21 2.11 -1.17
CA ALA A 196 -21.42 2.15 -2.60
C ALA A 196 -22.45 1.09 -3.04
N GLU A 197 -23.34 1.43 -3.98
CA GLU A 197 -24.36 0.55 -4.49
C GLU A 197 -23.73 -0.69 -5.17
N GLY A 198 -24.26 -1.86 -4.87
CA GLY A 198 -23.80 -3.14 -5.44
C GLY A 198 -22.50 -3.69 -4.87
N LYS A 199 -21.97 -3.07 -3.80
CA LYS A 199 -20.78 -3.58 -3.08
C LYS A 199 -21.15 -4.41 -1.85
N ASP A 200 -20.27 -5.34 -1.48
CA ASP A 200 -20.46 -6.15 -0.28
C ASP A 200 -20.32 -5.28 0.99
N ALA A 201 -21.17 -5.53 1.98
CA ALA A 201 -21.11 -4.85 3.28
C ALA A 201 -19.78 -5.11 4.01
N LEU A 202 -19.18 -6.30 3.85
CA LEU A 202 -17.86 -6.61 4.41
C LEU A 202 -16.73 -5.80 3.77
N GLU A 203 -16.86 -5.45 2.49
CA GLU A 203 -15.90 -4.57 1.83
C GLU A 203 -15.94 -3.14 2.40
N ALA A 204 -17.16 -2.61 2.63
CA ALA A 204 -17.34 -1.32 3.31
C ALA A 204 -16.79 -1.36 4.74
N GLN A 205 -17.13 -2.41 5.50
CA GLN A 205 -16.64 -2.61 6.87
C GLN A 205 -15.10 -2.63 6.92
N MET A 206 -14.46 -3.31 5.98
CA MET A 206 -12.99 -3.35 5.91
C MET A 206 -12.38 -1.95 5.76
N ILE A 207 -12.97 -1.08 4.96
CA ILE A 207 -12.49 0.30 4.77
C ILE A 207 -12.70 1.13 6.04
N LEU A 208 -13.87 1.02 6.67
CA LEU A 208 -14.18 1.73 7.92
C LEU A 208 -13.25 1.29 9.06
N ASN A 209 -12.96 0.00 9.16
CA ASN A 209 -12.00 -0.53 10.12
C ASN A 209 -10.58 0.06 9.94
N HIS A 210 -10.15 0.24 8.69
CA HIS A 210 -8.87 0.91 8.43
C HIS A 210 -8.89 2.37 8.89
N LYS A 211 -10.00 3.09 8.67
CA LYS A 211 -10.16 4.46 9.16
C LYS A 211 -9.98 4.51 10.67
N GLU A 212 -10.72 3.71 11.41
CA GLU A 212 -10.66 3.68 12.88
C GLU A 212 -9.27 3.31 13.39
N ALA A 213 -8.60 2.33 12.75
CA ALA A 213 -7.24 1.94 13.12
C ALA A 213 -6.22 3.07 12.87
N ILE A 214 -6.34 3.82 11.77
CA ILE A 214 -5.47 4.97 11.47
C ILE A 214 -5.78 6.11 12.46
N GLU A 215 -7.03 6.40 12.75
CA GLU A 215 -7.43 7.41 13.73
C GLU A 215 -6.91 7.08 15.14
N PHE A 216 -6.94 5.80 15.55
CA PHE A 216 -6.33 5.33 16.79
C PHE A 216 -4.82 5.64 16.84
N LEU A 217 -4.08 5.34 15.77
CA LEU A 217 -2.64 5.64 15.68
C LEU A 217 -2.37 7.15 15.74
N LEU A 218 -3.16 7.96 15.04
CA LEU A 218 -2.99 9.41 15.02
C LEU A 218 -3.33 10.07 16.37
N ALA A 219 -4.39 9.59 17.03
CA ALA A 219 -4.80 10.10 18.34
C ALA A 219 -3.79 9.75 19.44
N GLY A 220 -3.23 8.54 19.37
CA GLY A 220 -2.26 8.04 20.34
C GLY A 220 -0.79 8.22 19.96
N ALA A 221 -0.46 9.07 18.99
CA ALA A 221 0.88 9.14 18.38
C ALA A 221 2.03 9.37 19.39
N GLU A 222 1.78 9.99 20.51
CA GLU A 222 2.77 10.23 21.57
C GLU A 222 3.03 8.98 22.43
N ASP A 223 2.03 8.08 22.53
CA ASP A 223 2.06 6.90 23.41
C ASP A 223 2.19 5.58 22.63
N ILE A 224 2.02 5.62 21.30
CA ILE A 224 2.09 4.45 20.42
C ILE A 224 3.51 3.87 20.43
N GLN A 225 3.60 2.57 20.70
CA GLN A 225 4.85 1.81 20.74
C GLN A 225 4.62 0.39 20.21
N PHE A 226 5.68 -0.30 19.81
CA PHE A 226 5.63 -1.73 19.49
C PHE A 226 5.48 -2.57 20.76
N ASN A 227 4.25 -2.68 21.25
CA ASN A 227 3.87 -3.48 22.41
C ASN A 227 2.55 -4.22 22.15
N ARG A 228 2.19 -5.13 23.06
CA ARG A 228 0.95 -5.90 22.94
C ARG A 228 -0.28 -5.03 22.86
N TYR A 229 -0.35 -3.98 23.66
CA TYR A 229 -1.49 -3.06 23.68
C TYR A 229 -1.74 -2.47 22.29
N THR A 230 -0.73 -1.88 21.68
CA THR A 230 -0.86 -1.26 20.35
C THR A 230 -1.25 -2.28 19.28
N ILE A 231 -0.50 -3.39 19.17
CA ILE A 231 -0.71 -4.34 18.06
C ILE A 231 -2.03 -5.12 18.22
N GLN A 232 -2.43 -5.48 19.45
CA GLN A 232 -3.71 -6.16 19.65
C GLN A 232 -4.91 -5.22 19.47
N ASN A 233 -4.80 -3.93 19.83
CA ASN A 233 -5.86 -2.96 19.53
C ASN A 233 -5.95 -2.66 18.02
N LEU A 234 -4.84 -2.54 17.32
CA LEU A 234 -4.86 -2.45 15.85
C LEU A 234 -5.55 -3.67 15.23
N HIS A 235 -5.23 -4.87 15.72
CA HIS A 235 -5.92 -6.06 15.23
C HIS A 235 -7.42 -6.02 15.56
N ALA A 236 -7.80 -5.61 16.77
CA ALA A 236 -9.21 -5.51 17.17
C ALA A 236 -9.98 -4.58 16.22
N LEU A 237 -9.48 -3.36 16.02
CA LEU A 237 -10.09 -2.39 15.11
C LEU A 237 -10.17 -2.91 13.67
N LEU A 238 -9.07 -3.44 13.12
CA LEU A 238 -9.02 -3.93 11.75
C LEU A 238 -9.88 -5.18 11.49
N SER A 239 -10.19 -5.96 12.53
CA SER A 239 -10.96 -7.21 12.43
C SER A 239 -12.42 -7.07 12.88
N GLU A 240 -12.84 -5.89 13.33
CA GLU A 240 -14.20 -5.64 13.82
C GLU A 240 -15.24 -6.05 12.76
N ASN A 241 -16.19 -6.92 13.17
CA ASN A 241 -17.24 -7.48 12.31
C ASN A 241 -16.76 -8.20 11.04
N LEU A 242 -15.48 -8.60 10.95
CA LEU A 242 -14.94 -9.33 9.80
C LEU A 242 -14.57 -10.78 10.11
N LEU A 243 -14.38 -11.12 11.39
CA LEU A 243 -14.03 -12.48 11.79
C LEU A 243 -15.29 -13.34 12.08
N PRO A 244 -15.26 -14.63 11.70
CA PRO A 244 -16.36 -15.55 12.03
C PRO A 244 -16.58 -15.70 13.54
N ASP A 245 -15.50 -15.71 14.34
CA ASP A 245 -15.54 -15.63 15.80
C ASP A 245 -15.21 -14.20 16.26
N PRO A 246 -16.19 -13.40 16.70
CA PRO A 246 -15.93 -12.06 17.23
C PRO A 246 -14.97 -12.05 18.43
N GLY A 247 -14.92 -13.15 19.20
CA GLY A 247 -14.01 -13.29 20.34
C GLY A 247 -12.53 -13.44 19.93
N ALA A 248 -12.22 -13.68 18.67
CA ALA A 248 -10.85 -13.71 18.14
C ALA A 248 -10.28 -12.30 17.88
N SER A 249 -11.13 -11.27 17.84
CA SER A 249 -10.72 -9.89 17.62
C SER A 249 -9.82 -9.40 18.77
N GLY A 250 -8.64 -8.84 18.43
CA GLY A 250 -7.66 -8.38 19.42
C GLY A 250 -6.91 -9.47 20.18
N ARG A 251 -7.13 -10.74 19.90
CA ARG A 251 -6.57 -11.88 20.62
C ARG A 251 -5.59 -12.68 19.79
N LEU A 252 -4.47 -13.08 20.40
CA LEU A 252 -3.57 -14.06 19.78
C LEU A 252 -4.33 -15.37 19.55
N ARG A 253 -4.11 -15.99 18.40
CA ARG A 253 -4.80 -17.23 18.04
C ARG A 253 -4.42 -18.39 18.94
N THR A 254 -5.39 -19.24 19.16
CA THR A 254 -5.23 -20.50 19.89
C THR A 254 -5.38 -21.72 18.98
N ILE A 255 -5.70 -21.49 17.71
CA ILE A 255 -5.89 -22.52 16.69
C ILE A 255 -4.78 -22.45 15.63
N ALA A 256 -4.55 -23.56 14.95
CA ALA A 256 -3.69 -23.60 13.78
C ALA A 256 -4.35 -22.82 12.63
N VAL A 257 -3.55 -22.05 11.87
CA VAL A 257 -3.98 -21.34 10.68
C VAL A 257 -3.12 -21.72 9.49
N GLY A 258 -3.67 -21.59 8.30
CA GLY A 258 -2.94 -21.80 7.04
C GLY A 258 -2.99 -20.55 6.18
N ILE A 259 -2.03 -20.41 5.29
CA ILE A 259 -2.05 -19.39 4.25
C ILE A 259 -2.38 -20.07 2.92
N GLY A 260 -3.43 -19.59 2.25
CA GLY A 260 -3.83 -20.16 0.97
C GLY A 260 -2.72 -20.07 -0.09
N GLN A 261 -2.65 -21.07 -0.97
CA GLN A 261 -1.71 -21.12 -2.11
C GLN A 261 -0.21 -21.05 -1.74
N THR A 262 0.15 -21.46 -0.51
CA THR A 262 1.56 -21.56 -0.09
C THR A 262 1.89 -22.93 0.48
N SER A 263 3.17 -23.31 0.42
CA SER A 263 3.73 -24.49 1.12
C SER A 263 4.23 -24.12 2.53
N PHE A 264 4.05 -22.90 2.98
CA PHE A 264 4.46 -22.44 4.30
C PHE A 264 3.42 -22.81 5.36
N THR A 265 3.89 -23.37 6.47
CA THR A 265 3.07 -23.66 7.66
C THR A 265 3.48 -22.71 8.79
N PRO A 266 2.58 -21.83 9.23
CA PRO A 266 2.83 -20.94 10.36
C PRO A 266 3.16 -21.70 11.66
N LEU A 267 3.80 -21.00 12.61
CA LEU A 267 4.10 -21.53 13.94
C LEU A 267 2.82 -22.02 14.62
N ASP A 268 2.88 -23.17 15.27
CA ASP A 268 1.77 -23.70 16.06
C ASP A 268 2.09 -23.73 17.56
N GLY A 269 1.02 -23.80 18.38
CA GLY A 269 1.07 -23.80 19.85
C GLY A 269 0.93 -22.41 20.46
N PRO A 270 -0.17 -22.15 21.23
CA PRO A 270 -0.50 -20.83 21.74
C PRO A 270 0.61 -20.17 22.57
N GLN A 271 1.32 -20.94 23.43
CA GLN A 271 2.42 -20.42 24.23
C GLN A 271 3.60 -20.00 23.35
N ARG A 272 3.96 -20.81 22.37
CA ARG A 272 5.06 -20.51 21.44
C ARG A 272 4.74 -19.28 20.60
N ILE A 273 3.49 -19.15 20.16
CA ILE A 273 3.01 -17.97 19.42
C ILE A 273 3.16 -16.73 20.28
N ALA A 274 2.71 -16.78 21.55
CA ALA A 274 2.79 -15.67 22.47
C ALA A 274 4.25 -15.27 22.77
N GLU A 275 5.14 -16.24 22.98
CA GLU A 275 6.57 -16.00 23.22
C GLU A 275 7.24 -15.37 21.97
N CYS A 276 6.98 -15.91 20.78
CA CYS A 276 7.51 -15.35 19.54
C CYS A 276 6.95 -13.95 19.26
N PHE A 277 5.67 -13.71 19.56
CA PHE A 277 5.05 -12.40 19.41
C PHE A 277 5.71 -11.35 20.29
N ASP A 278 5.93 -11.67 21.58
CA ASP A 278 6.67 -10.78 22.49
C ASP A 278 8.08 -10.48 21.99
N ARG A 279 8.77 -11.49 21.47
CA ARG A 279 10.13 -11.32 20.92
C ARG A 279 10.13 -10.44 19.67
N VAL A 280 9.15 -10.60 18.79
CA VAL A 280 8.98 -9.72 17.61
C VAL A 280 8.78 -8.26 18.08
N LEU A 281 7.89 -8.03 19.04
CA LEU A 281 7.60 -6.70 19.54
C LEU A 281 8.78 -6.06 20.26
N LEU A 282 9.47 -6.81 21.13
CA LEU A 282 10.69 -6.33 21.82
C LEU A 282 11.81 -5.99 20.83
N THR A 283 11.98 -6.84 19.80
CA THR A 283 12.99 -6.60 18.77
C THR A 283 12.64 -5.36 17.95
N ALA A 284 11.37 -5.23 17.52
CA ALA A 284 10.89 -4.05 16.80
C ALA A 284 11.09 -2.77 17.62
N ALA A 285 10.71 -2.77 18.89
CA ALA A 285 10.84 -1.62 19.80
C ALA A 285 12.30 -1.17 20.00
N ALA A 286 13.26 -2.08 19.84
CA ALA A 286 14.69 -1.79 19.98
C ALA A 286 15.36 -1.24 18.71
N ILE A 287 14.65 -1.21 17.56
CA ILE A 287 15.18 -0.67 16.30
C ILE A 287 15.04 0.86 16.31
N GLU A 288 16.16 1.57 16.12
CA GLU A 288 16.20 3.03 16.16
C GLU A 288 15.82 3.68 14.82
N ASP A 289 16.14 3.03 13.69
CA ASP A 289 15.78 3.54 12.36
C ASP A 289 14.30 3.26 12.08
N PRO A 290 13.44 4.29 11.93
CA PRO A 290 11.99 4.08 11.82
C PRO A 290 11.58 3.34 10.54
N PHE A 291 12.33 3.47 9.46
CA PHE A 291 12.02 2.76 8.20
C PHE A 291 12.39 1.27 8.32
N GLU A 292 13.52 0.97 8.93
CA GLU A 292 13.91 -0.40 9.24
C GLU A 292 12.95 -1.04 10.25
N GLN A 293 12.52 -0.28 11.27
CA GLN A 293 11.55 -0.73 12.27
C GLN A 293 10.21 -1.11 11.62
N ALA A 294 9.68 -0.24 10.77
CA ALA A 294 8.45 -0.49 10.01
C ALA A 294 8.60 -1.71 9.09
N PHE A 295 9.73 -1.81 8.39
CA PHE A 295 10.00 -2.94 7.49
C PHE A 295 10.14 -4.26 8.27
N PHE A 296 10.82 -4.25 9.41
CA PHE A 296 10.92 -5.41 10.30
C PHE A 296 9.53 -5.91 10.74
N ALA A 297 8.66 -5.02 11.19
CA ALA A 297 7.29 -5.37 11.58
C ALA A 297 6.48 -5.95 10.40
N MET A 298 6.62 -5.33 9.23
CA MET A 298 5.95 -5.76 8.00
C MET A 298 6.41 -7.14 7.51
N VAL A 299 7.64 -7.56 7.87
CA VAL A 299 8.16 -8.91 7.58
C VAL A 299 7.73 -9.91 8.65
N HIS A 300 7.95 -9.62 9.93
CA HIS A 300 7.85 -10.61 10.99
C HIS A 300 6.43 -10.87 11.47
N LEU A 301 5.53 -9.87 11.47
CA LEU A 301 4.14 -10.09 11.88
C LEU A 301 3.39 -11.04 10.91
N PRO A 302 3.42 -10.82 9.58
CA PRO A 302 2.80 -11.77 8.65
C PRO A 302 3.50 -13.13 8.60
N TYR A 303 4.81 -13.19 8.86
CA TYR A 303 5.54 -14.46 8.90
C TYR A 303 5.16 -15.29 10.13
N LEU A 304 4.99 -14.67 11.29
CA LEU A 304 4.54 -15.35 12.52
C LEU A 304 3.06 -15.74 12.45
N GLN A 305 2.20 -14.96 11.80
CA GLN A 305 0.74 -15.13 11.82
C GLN A 305 0.20 -15.20 13.26
N PRO A 306 0.38 -14.18 14.10
CA PRO A 306 -0.02 -14.26 15.51
C PRO A 306 -1.54 -14.28 15.72
N PHE A 307 -2.33 -13.86 14.75
CA PHE A 307 -3.79 -13.80 14.79
C PHE A 307 -4.43 -14.81 13.85
N GLU A 308 -5.72 -15.07 14.02
CA GLU A 308 -6.47 -16.01 13.15
C GLU A 308 -6.57 -15.51 11.72
N ASP A 309 -6.71 -14.19 11.52
CA ASP A 309 -6.67 -13.50 10.23
C ASP A 309 -6.11 -12.07 10.42
N VAL A 310 -6.23 -11.20 9.43
CA VAL A 310 -5.89 -9.75 9.46
C VAL A 310 -4.40 -9.44 9.68
N ASN A 311 -3.54 -10.44 9.79
CA ASN A 311 -2.10 -10.27 10.09
C ASN A 311 -1.38 -9.32 9.14
N LYS A 312 -1.67 -9.37 7.84
CA LYS A 312 -1.07 -8.49 6.83
C LYS A 312 -1.57 -7.04 6.96
N ARG A 313 -2.85 -6.86 7.29
CA ARG A 313 -3.42 -5.52 7.48
C ARG A 313 -2.81 -4.83 8.69
N VAL A 314 -2.66 -5.55 9.81
CA VAL A 314 -1.96 -5.04 11.00
C VAL A 314 -0.53 -4.64 10.69
N SER A 315 0.20 -5.43 9.91
CA SER A 315 1.62 -5.15 9.61
C SER A 315 1.85 -3.97 8.66
N ARG A 316 0.81 -3.49 7.96
CA ARG A 316 0.87 -2.36 7.02
C ARG A 316 0.53 -1.02 7.67
N LEU A 317 -0.05 -1.01 8.85
CA LEU A 317 -0.32 0.16 9.67
C LEU A 317 0.73 0.34 10.75
#